data_43bb1efb28af3ebca92fc0d6cb6b4fe7
#
_entry.id   43bb1efb28af3ebca92fc0d6cb6b4fe7
#
_cell.length_a   1.000
_cell.length_b   1.000
_cell.length_c   1.000
_cell.angle_alpha   90.00
_cell.angle_beta   90.00
_cell.angle_gamma   90.00
#
_symmetry.space_group_name_H-M   'P 1'
#
loop_
_entity.id
_entity.type
_entity.pdbx_description
1 polymer ?
#
loop_
_entity_poly.entity_id
_entity_poly.type
_entity_poly.pdbx_seq_one_letter_code
_entity_poly.pdbx_strand_id
1 'polypeptide(L)'
;MFETPQELDALQSLLDASMAAAGPHLRDIISAERRLDARQLADRLQGMCLLVLATVTADGRPLAGPVDGYFLHGAFWFSSGAGSVRMRHLAARPACSASHLPGEELAVTVHGRADALLPLTDPECAELRQAMLDEYLPKQGPSFGEWLENADALAARIEPDKIFTFQLDG
;
A
#
# COMPACT_ATOMS: atom_id res chain seq x y z
N MET A 1 12.06 -9.14 0.55
CA MET A 1 12.32 -7.70 0.38
C MET A 1 12.57 -7.45 -1.09
N PHE A 2 11.84 -6.51 -1.68
CA PHE A 2 11.91 -6.18 -3.10
C PHE A 2 12.78 -4.93 -3.35
N GLU A 3 13.04 -4.16 -2.30
CA GLU A 3 13.71 -2.87 -2.37
C GLU A 3 15.21 -3.00 -2.61
N THR A 4 15.72 -2.23 -3.57
CA THR A 4 17.14 -1.98 -3.78
C THR A 4 17.69 -1.03 -2.70
N PRO A 5 19.04 -0.96 -2.48
CA PRO A 5 19.60 0.02 -1.57
C PRO A 5 19.18 1.47 -1.86
N GLN A 6 19.08 1.86 -3.14
CA GLN A 6 18.66 3.20 -3.54
C GLN A 6 17.19 3.48 -3.20
N GLU A 7 16.32 2.49 -3.35
CA GLU A 7 14.90 2.61 -2.96
C GLU A 7 14.75 2.69 -1.45
N LEU A 8 15.55 1.96 -0.68
CA LEU A 8 15.59 2.10 0.78
C LEU A 8 16.06 3.49 1.22
N ASP A 9 17.07 4.07 0.57
CA ASP A 9 17.53 5.43 0.85
C ASP A 9 16.44 6.47 0.52
N ALA A 10 15.73 6.29 -0.59
CA ALA A 10 14.60 7.15 -0.98
C ALA A 10 13.43 7.02 0.00
N LEU A 11 13.10 5.79 0.41
CA LEU A 11 12.06 5.52 1.40
C LEU A 11 12.40 6.14 2.75
N GLN A 12 13.68 6.03 3.21
CA GLN A 12 14.12 6.67 4.45
C GLN A 12 13.97 8.18 4.38
N SER A 13 14.38 8.78 3.26
CA SER A 13 14.22 10.23 3.05
C SER A 13 12.76 10.68 3.11
N LEU A 14 11.84 9.87 2.56
CA LEU A 14 10.41 10.14 2.62
C LEU A 14 9.85 10.00 4.05
N LEU A 15 10.27 8.98 4.81
CA LEU A 15 9.88 8.81 6.22
C LEU A 15 10.32 10.01 7.06
N ASP A 16 11.57 10.45 6.90
CA ASP A 16 12.12 11.58 7.61
C ASP A 16 11.39 12.88 7.25
N ALA A 17 11.16 13.13 5.96
CA ALA A 17 10.42 14.30 5.48
C ALA A 17 8.96 14.30 5.99
N SER A 18 8.32 13.14 6.02
CA SER A 18 6.95 12.98 6.54
C SER A 18 6.87 13.38 8.01
N MET A 19 7.82 12.91 8.82
CA MET A 19 7.86 13.24 10.24
C MET A 19 8.28 14.70 10.50
N ALA A 20 9.18 15.26 9.69
CA ALA A 20 9.54 16.67 9.78
C ALA A 20 8.33 17.59 9.52
N ALA A 21 7.46 17.21 8.59
CA ALA A 21 6.24 17.93 8.26
C ALA A 21 5.04 17.62 9.18
N ALA A 22 5.17 16.65 10.11
CA ALA A 22 4.11 16.27 11.03
C ALA A 22 3.78 17.38 12.05
N GLY A 23 2.53 17.44 12.48
CA GLY A 23 2.12 18.32 13.58
C GLY A 23 2.71 17.88 14.94
N PRO A 24 2.77 18.78 15.94
CA PRO A 24 3.34 18.46 17.25
C PRO A 24 2.72 17.20 17.88
N HIS A 25 1.41 17.11 17.89
CA HIS A 25 0.70 15.98 18.47
C HIS A 25 1.12 14.62 17.85
N LEU A 26 1.26 14.55 16.52
CA LEU A 26 1.67 13.31 15.86
C LEU A 26 3.13 12.96 16.21
N ARG A 27 4.01 13.97 16.31
CA ARG A 27 5.40 13.77 16.74
C ARG A 27 5.53 13.28 18.17
N ASP A 28 4.61 13.70 19.05
CA ASP A 28 4.58 13.24 20.46
C ASP A 28 4.15 11.77 20.56
N ILE A 29 3.19 11.34 19.72
CA ILE A 29 2.71 9.95 19.69
C ILE A 29 3.74 9.04 19.00
N ILE A 30 4.26 9.44 17.85
CA ILE A 30 5.25 8.71 17.07
C ILE A 30 6.66 9.21 17.48
N SER A 31 7.10 8.83 18.68
CA SER A 31 8.46 9.13 19.15
C SER A 31 9.51 8.36 18.33
N ALA A 32 10.79 8.71 18.50
CA ALA A 32 11.85 8.07 17.73
C ALA A 32 11.91 6.54 17.92
N GLU A 33 11.63 6.07 19.14
CA GLU A 33 11.63 4.63 19.49
C GLU A 33 10.46 3.86 18.87
N ARG A 34 9.41 4.56 18.45
CA ARG A 34 8.20 3.98 17.89
C ARG A 34 8.16 4.05 16.35
N ARG A 35 9.23 4.48 15.71
CA ARG A 35 9.33 4.56 14.25
C ARG A 35 10.02 3.34 13.70
N LEU A 36 9.58 2.94 12.52
CA LEU A 36 10.34 2.03 11.69
C LEU A 36 11.26 2.83 10.77
N ASP A 37 12.50 2.41 10.60
CA ASP A 37 13.32 2.82 9.48
C ASP A 37 12.88 2.13 8.19
N ALA A 38 13.45 2.54 7.04
CA ALA A 38 13.05 2.03 5.73
C ALA A 38 13.23 0.51 5.62
N ARG A 39 14.33 -0.03 6.17
CA ARG A 39 14.61 -1.48 6.13
C ARG A 39 13.64 -2.25 7.03
N GLN A 40 13.44 -1.77 8.25
CA GLN A 40 12.47 -2.35 9.18
C GLN A 40 11.07 -2.36 8.59
N LEU A 41 10.68 -1.25 7.93
CA LEU A 41 9.37 -1.14 7.26
C LEU A 41 9.24 -2.17 6.14
N ALA A 42 10.22 -2.27 5.24
CA ALA A 42 10.21 -3.24 4.15
C ALA A 42 10.20 -4.69 4.67
N ASP A 43 10.93 -4.98 5.75
CA ASP A 43 10.93 -6.30 6.37
C ASP A 43 9.60 -6.65 7.04
N ARG A 44 8.90 -5.66 7.63
CA ARG A 44 7.60 -5.85 8.29
C ARG A 44 6.44 -6.04 7.32
N LEU A 45 6.54 -5.47 6.12
CA LEU A 45 5.46 -5.47 5.12
C LEU A 45 5.64 -6.56 4.06
N GLN A 46 6.23 -7.70 4.43
CA GLN A 46 6.34 -8.85 3.51
C GLN A 46 4.99 -9.55 3.35
N GLY A 47 4.70 -10.00 2.11
CA GLY A 47 3.45 -10.69 1.79
C GLY A 47 2.23 -9.74 1.69
N MET A 48 1.05 -10.30 1.87
CA MET A 48 -0.20 -9.55 1.79
C MET A 48 -0.41 -8.69 3.05
N CYS A 49 -0.57 -7.40 2.83
CA CYS A 49 -0.94 -6.42 3.84
C CYS A 49 -2.40 -6.02 3.63
N LEU A 50 -3.30 -6.37 4.54
CA LEU A 50 -4.66 -5.87 4.46
C LEU A 50 -4.68 -4.36 4.67
N LEU A 51 -5.10 -3.60 3.66
CA LEU A 51 -5.17 -2.15 3.71
C LEU A 51 -6.61 -1.68 3.91
N VAL A 52 -6.79 -0.65 4.71
CA VAL A 52 -7.99 0.19 4.66
C VAL A 52 -7.70 1.33 3.70
N LEU A 53 -8.19 1.23 2.47
CA LEU A 53 -8.00 2.23 1.42
C LEU A 53 -9.15 3.23 1.41
N ALA A 54 -8.83 4.51 1.54
CA ALA A 54 -9.76 5.62 1.44
C ALA A 54 -9.63 6.33 0.08
N THR A 55 -10.77 6.49 -0.60
CA THR A 55 -10.93 7.22 -1.86
C THR A 55 -11.97 8.30 -1.70
N VAL A 56 -12.08 9.23 -2.65
CA VAL A 56 -12.96 10.40 -2.54
C VAL A 56 -14.06 10.36 -3.58
N THR A 57 -15.30 10.53 -3.14
CA THR A 57 -16.50 10.67 -4.01
C THR A 57 -16.49 12.00 -4.75
N ALA A 58 -17.36 12.15 -5.76
CA ALA A 58 -17.47 13.40 -6.54
C ALA A 58 -17.87 14.62 -5.70
N ASP A 59 -18.61 14.40 -4.62
CA ASP A 59 -19.04 15.42 -3.67
C ASP A 59 -18.09 15.58 -2.46
N GLY A 60 -16.87 15.00 -2.54
CA GLY A 60 -15.81 15.20 -1.56
C GLY A 60 -15.89 14.31 -0.32
N ARG A 61 -16.82 13.36 -0.24
CA ARG A 61 -16.91 12.45 0.91
C ARG A 61 -15.84 11.34 0.82
N PRO A 62 -15.17 11.01 1.93
CA PRO A 62 -14.28 9.86 1.97
C PRO A 62 -15.08 8.55 1.93
N LEU A 63 -14.60 7.58 1.18
CA LEU A 63 -15.12 6.21 1.16
C LEU A 63 -13.95 5.26 1.45
N ALA A 64 -13.98 4.61 2.60
CA ALA A 64 -12.95 3.68 3.03
C ALA A 64 -13.44 2.23 2.93
N GLY A 65 -12.55 1.31 2.58
CA GLY A 65 -12.85 -0.11 2.54
C GLY A 65 -11.58 -0.96 2.43
N PRO A 66 -11.66 -2.24 2.79
CA PRO A 66 -10.52 -3.13 2.76
C PRO A 66 -10.09 -3.46 1.33
N VAL A 67 -8.80 -3.68 1.16
CA VAL A 67 -8.20 -4.21 -0.07
C VAL A 67 -6.89 -4.91 0.28
N ASP A 68 -6.58 -5.99 -0.45
CA ASP A 68 -5.29 -6.65 -0.33
C ASP A 68 -4.23 -5.76 -0.97
N GLY A 69 -3.21 -5.44 -0.18
CA GLY A 69 -2.08 -4.64 -0.62
C GLY A 69 -0.78 -5.42 -0.51
N TYR A 70 0.20 -4.98 -1.26
CA TYR A 70 1.56 -5.52 -1.26
C TYR A 70 2.54 -4.36 -1.26
N PHE A 71 3.54 -4.40 -0.38
CA PHE A 71 4.57 -3.37 -0.33
C PHE A 71 5.74 -3.80 -1.21
N LEU A 72 5.91 -3.10 -2.33
CA LEU A 72 6.91 -3.42 -3.35
C LEU A 72 7.62 -2.13 -3.76
N HIS A 73 8.94 -2.14 -3.76
CA HIS A 73 9.74 -0.99 -4.19
C HIS A 73 9.39 0.31 -3.46
N GLY A 74 9.19 0.22 -2.14
CA GLY A 74 8.91 1.36 -1.27
C GLY A 74 7.49 1.95 -1.38
N ALA A 75 6.56 1.26 -2.03
CA ALA A 75 5.18 1.70 -2.20
C ALA A 75 4.17 0.57 -2.05
N PHE A 76 2.96 0.89 -1.62
CA PHE A 76 1.86 -0.08 -1.66
C PHE A 76 1.28 -0.20 -3.06
N TRP A 77 1.14 -1.44 -3.49
CA TRP A 77 0.37 -1.85 -4.65
C TRP A 77 -0.91 -2.55 -4.20
N PHE A 78 -1.96 -2.41 -4.96
CA PHE A 78 -3.22 -3.12 -4.73
C PHE A 78 -3.93 -3.36 -6.06
N SER A 79 -4.90 -4.27 -6.06
CA SER A 79 -5.77 -4.49 -7.22
C SER A 79 -7.23 -4.52 -6.80
N SER A 80 -8.11 -4.24 -7.76
CA SER A 80 -9.56 -4.33 -7.57
C SER A 80 -10.24 -4.50 -8.93
N GLY A 81 -11.45 -5.08 -8.94
CA GLY A 81 -12.23 -5.20 -10.17
C GLY A 81 -12.34 -3.86 -10.91
N ALA A 82 -12.15 -3.86 -12.23
CA ALA A 82 -12.12 -2.65 -13.06
C ALA A 82 -13.38 -1.78 -12.90
N GLY A 83 -14.56 -2.42 -12.76
CA GLY A 83 -15.83 -1.74 -12.52
C GLY A 83 -16.09 -1.31 -11.07
N SER A 84 -15.15 -1.51 -10.13
CA SER A 84 -15.37 -1.17 -8.72
C SER A 84 -15.52 0.32 -8.49
N VAL A 85 -16.22 0.69 -7.40
CA VAL A 85 -16.42 2.10 -7.02
C VAL A 85 -15.07 2.78 -6.76
N ARG A 86 -14.13 2.09 -6.08
CA ARG A 86 -12.81 2.64 -5.78
C ARG A 86 -12.00 2.94 -7.04
N MET A 87 -11.99 2.06 -8.05
CA MET A 87 -11.28 2.30 -9.29
C MET A 87 -11.88 3.47 -10.09
N ARG A 88 -13.20 3.60 -10.12
CA ARG A 88 -13.85 4.80 -10.70
C ARG A 88 -13.50 6.09 -9.96
N HIS A 89 -13.39 6.03 -8.62
CA HIS A 89 -12.95 7.19 -7.83
C HIS A 89 -11.52 7.58 -8.17
N LEU A 90 -10.61 6.61 -8.19
CA LEU A 90 -9.17 6.85 -8.44
C LEU A 90 -8.92 7.33 -9.87
N ALA A 91 -9.63 6.81 -10.86
CA ALA A 91 -9.56 7.31 -12.23
C ALA A 91 -9.94 8.79 -12.36
N ALA A 92 -10.90 9.25 -11.57
CA ALA A 92 -11.37 10.64 -11.61
C ALA A 92 -10.62 11.56 -10.63
N ARG A 93 -10.17 11.02 -9.50
CA ARG A 93 -9.54 11.73 -8.38
C ARG A 93 -8.52 10.79 -7.74
N PRO A 94 -7.25 10.84 -8.18
CA PRO A 94 -6.23 9.85 -7.79
C PRO A 94 -5.79 9.97 -6.32
N ALA A 95 -6.08 11.08 -5.65
CA ALA A 95 -5.71 11.24 -4.23
C ALA A 95 -6.37 10.15 -3.37
N CYS A 96 -5.55 9.50 -2.56
CA CYS A 96 -5.99 8.44 -1.66
C CYS A 96 -5.13 8.37 -0.40
N SER A 97 -5.62 7.62 0.57
CA SER A 97 -4.86 7.24 1.75
C SER A 97 -5.11 5.77 2.05
N ALA A 98 -4.09 5.08 2.53
CA ALA A 98 -4.24 3.71 2.97
C ALA A 98 -3.56 3.50 4.32
N SER A 99 -4.13 2.62 5.14
CA SER A 99 -3.54 2.21 6.40
C SER A 99 -3.50 0.69 6.50
N HIS A 100 -2.37 0.15 6.94
CA HIS A 100 -2.18 -1.23 7.37
C HIS A 100 -2.14 -1.26 8.89
N LEU A 101 -3.08 -1.97 9.49
CA LEU A 101 -3.30 -2.04 10.94
C LEU A 101 -3.55 -3.50 11.33
N PRO A 102 -2.50 -4.35 11.40
CA PRO A 102 -2.68 -5.77 11.73
C PRO A 102 -3.07 -6.00 13.19
N GLY A 103 -2.80 -5.03 14.06
CA GLY A 103 -3.09 -5.02 15.49
C GLY A 103 -2.80 -3.67 16.10
N GLU A 104 -2.69 -3.59 17.42
CA GLU A 104 -2.33 -2.35 18.13
C GLU A 104 -0.83 -2.06 18.07
N GLU A 105 -0.02 -3.10 17.81
CA GLU A 105 1.45 -3.05 17.83
C GLU A 105 2.07 -2.44 16.58
N LEU A 106 1.33 -2.35 15.47
CA LEU A 106 1.84 -1.82 14.20
C LEU A 106 0.79 -0.99 13.48
N ALA A 107 1.18 0.21 13.07
CA ALA A 107 0.41 1.02 12.14
C ALA A 107 1.31 1.59 11.06
N VAL A 108 0.93 1.42 9.80
CA VAL A 108 1.57 2.05 8.65
C VAL A 108 0.51 2.80 7.86
N THR A 109 0.65 4.11 7.74
CA THR A 109 -0.29 4.95 7.01
C THR A 109 0.43 5.69 5.88
N VAL A 110 -0.10 5.58 4.68
CA VAL A 110 0.35 6.32 3.51
C VAL A 110 -0.72 7.31 3.07
N HIS A 111 -0.28 8.51 2.73
CA HIS A 111 -1.06 9.52 2.01
C HIS A 111 -0.37 9.78 0.68
N GLY A 112 -1.14 9.79 -0.42
CA GLY A 112 -0.56 9.96 -1.74
C GLY A 112 -1.60 9.91 -2.84
N ARG A 113 -1.20 9.41 -3.98
CA ARG A 113 -2.05 9.29 -5.16
C ARG A 113 -1.90 7.91 -5.78
N ALA A 114 -3.01 7.35 -6.24
CA ALA A 114 -2.93 6.20 -7.12
C ALA A 114 -2.27 6.65 -8.44
N ASP A 115 -1.19 5.99 -8.80
CA ASP A 115 -0.57 6.12 -10.10
C ASP A 115 -1.43 5.44 -11.17
N ALA A 116 -0.94 5.32 -12.38
CA ALA A 116 -1.67 4.72 -13.50
C ALA A 116 -2.47 3.48 -13.07
N LEU A 117 -3.75 3.46 -13.43
CA LEU A 117 -4.58 2.27 -13.25
C LEU A 117 -4.31 1.33 -14.41
N LEU A 118 -3.51 0.30 -14.19
CA LEU A 118 -3.07 -0.66 -15.19
C LEU A 118 -3.93 -1.93 -15.15
N PRO A 119 -4.25 -2.54 -16.29
CA PRO A 119 -4.76 -3.90 -16.29
C PRO A 119 -3.84 -4.81 -15.46
N LEU A 120 -4.40 -5.67 -14.62
CA LEU A 120 -3.58 -6.54 -13.77
C LEU A 120 -2.66 -7.46 -14.60
N THR A 121 -3.00 -7.70 -15.88
CA THR A 121 -2.19 -8.45 -16.84
C THR A 121 -1.05 -7.63 -17.47
N ASP A 122 -0.97 -6.33 -17.20
CA ASP A 122 0.11 -5.48 -17.72
C ASP A 122 1.49 -5.98 -17.23
N PRO A 123 2.54 -5.94 -18.07
CA PRO A 123 3.89 -6.33 -17.67
C PRO A 123 4.41 -5.61 -16.43
N GLU A 124 4.07 -4.35 -16.21
CA GLU A 124 4.46 -3.59 -15.01
C GLU A 124 3.87 -4.18 -13.72
N CYS A 125 2.78 -4.95 -13.82
CA CYS A 125 2.18 -5.64 -12.68
C CYS A 125 2.75 -7.05 -12.42
N ALA A 126 3.84 -7.44 -13.09
CA ALA A 126 4.36 -8.80 -13.00
C ALA A 126 4.75 -9.20 -11.56
N GLU A 127 5.43 -8.33 -10.82
CA GLU A 127 5.83 -8.59 -9.44
C GLU A 127 4.63 -8.61 -8.49
N LEU A 128 3.67 -7.73 -8.69
CA LEU A 128 2.41 -7.78 -7.94
C LEU A 128 1.68 -9.11 -8.17
N ARG A 129 1.57 -9.55 -9.44
CA ARG A 129 0.96 -10.86 -9.73
C ARG A 129 1.70 -12.00 -9.09
N GLN A 130 3.05 -11.97 -9.11
CA GLN A 130 3.85 -13.00 -8.46
C GLN A 130 3.61 -13.01 -6.95
N ALA A 131 3.60 -11.87 -6.30
CA ALA A 131 3.30 -11.75 -4.87
C ALA A 131 1.89 -12.28 -4.52
N MET A 132 0.89 -12.02 -5.38
CA MET A 132 -0.44 -12.59 -5.23
C MET A 132 -0.46 -14.10 -5.40
N LEU A 133 0.29 -14.65 -6.37
CA LEU A 133 0.42 -16.09 -6.56
C LEU A 133 1.08 -16.75 -5.36
N ASP A 134 2.17 -16.19 -4.86
CA ASP A 134 2.90 -16.71 -3.69
C ASP A 134 2.00 -16.76 -2.44
N GLU A 135 1.12 -15.78 -2.28
CA GLU A 135 0.17 -15.69 -1.16
C GLU A 135 -1.01 -16.68 -1.31
N TYR A 136 -1.60 -16.76 -2.51
CA TYR A 136 -2.91 -17.39 -2.67
C TYR A 136 -2.88 -18.78 -3.31
N LEU A 137 -1.86 -19.15 -4.10
CA LEU A 137 -1.77 -20.52 -4.62
C LEU A 137 -1.75 -21.58 -3.52
N PRO A 138 -1.00 -21.43 -2.41
CA PRO A 138 -1.02 -22.40 -1.32
C PRO A 138 -2.38 -22.51 -0.61
N LYS A 139 -3.20 -21.45 -0.65
CA LYS A 139 -4.48 -21.35 0.06
C LYS A 139 -5.66 -21.77 -0.80
N GLN A 140 -5.63 -21.46 -2.08
CA GLN A 140 -6.78 -21.61 -3.01
C GLN A 140 -6.51 -22.60 -4.14
N GLY A 141 -5.28 -23.07 -4.31
CA GLY A 141 -4.90 -24.01 -5.34
C GLY A 141 -4.79 -23.40 -6.74
N PRO A 142 -4.61 -24.23 -7.79
CA PRO A 142 -4.32 -23.78 -9.17
C PRO A 142 -5.39 -22.87 -9.78
N SER A 143 -6.64 -23.00 -9.35
CA SER A 143 -7.76 -22.17 -9.82
C SER A 143 -7.55 -20.67 -9.58
N PHE A 144 -6.75 -20.30 -8.58
CA PHE A 144 -6.39 -18.90 -8.37
C PHE A 144 -5.52 -18.35 -9.50
N GLY A 145 -4.56 -19.13 -10.01
CA GLY A 145 -3.73 -18.74 -11.15
C GLY A 145 -4.58 -18.52 -12.41
N GLU A 146 -5.50 -19.43 -12.69
CA GLU A 146 -6.42 -19.30 -13.84
C GLU A 146 -7.34 -18.07 -13.69
N TRP A 147 -7.81 -17.80 -12.47
CA TRP A 147 -8.60 -16.60 -12.19
C TRP A 147 -7.76 -15.34 -12.42
N LEU A 148 -6.52 -15.30 -11.93
CA LEU A 148 -5.65 -14.14 -12.01
C LEU A 148 -5.31 -13.76 -13.47
N GLU A 149 -5.14 -14.76 -14.36
CA GLU A 149 -4.90 -14.55 -15.78
C GLU A 149 -6.11 -13.95 -16.52
N ASN A 150 -7.32 -14.20 -16.03
CA ASN A 150 -8.58 -13.80 -16.67
C ASN A 150 -9.33 -12.71 -15.90
N ALA A 151 -8.75 -12.19 -14.83
CA ALA A 151 -9.40 -11.22 -13.98
C ALA A 151 -9.62 -9.88 -14.70
N ASP A 152 -10.86 -9.41 -14.77
CA ASP A 152 -11.19 -8.03 -15.14
C ASP A 152 -10.87 -7.11 -13.94
N ALA A 153 -9.59 -6.89 -13.71
CA ALA A 153 -9.08 -6.14 -12.58
C ALA A 153 -8.01 -5.13 -13.01
N LEU A 154 -7.99 -4.01 -12.32
CA LEU A 154 -6.95 -3.00 -12.42
C LEU A 154 -6.05 -3.05 -11.18
N ALA A 155 -4.78 -2.85 -11.39
CA ALA A 155 -3.80 -2.60 -10.35
C ALA A 155 -3.49 -1.11 -10.27
N ALA A 156 -3.09 -0.66 -9.09
CA ALA A 156 -2.58 0.68 -8.87
C ALA A 156 -1.45 0.65 -7.84
N ARG A 157 -0.46 1.49 -8.04
CA ARG A 157 0.56 1.83 -7.07
C ARG A 157 0.12 3.11 -6.36
N ILE A 158 0.28 3.18 -5.05
CA ILE A 158 0.13 4.42 -4.30
C ILE A 158 1.47 5.13 -4.31
N GLU A 159 1.61 6.16 -5.15
CA GLU A 159 2.77 7.06 -5.11
C GLU A 159 2.69 7.88 -3.82
N PRO A 160 3.61 7.67 -2.86
CA PRO A 160 3.45 8.24 -1.54
C PRO A 160 3.95 9.69 -1.47
N ASP A 161 3.08 10.59 -1.01
CA ASP A 161 3.47 11.95 -0.60
C ASP A 161 3.98 11.96 0.85
N LYS A 162 3.44 11.07 1.70
CA LYS A 162 3.82 10.89 3.11
C LYS A 162 3.61 9.45 3.54
N ILE A 163 4.52 8.95 4.38
CA ILE A 163 4.38 7.68 5.08
C ILE A 163 4.65 7.91 6.57
N PHE A 164 3.75 7.41 7.40
CA PHE A 164 3.90 7.39 8.86
C PHE A 164 3.92 5.96 9.34
N THR A 165 4.84 5.63 10.21
CA THR A 165 4.96 4.32 10.84
C THR A 165 4.85 4.47 12.35
N PHE A 166 4.22 3.51 12.99
CA PHE A 166 4.15 3.40 14.43
C PHE A 166 4.30 1.93 14.80
N GLN A 167 5.15 1.65 15.77
CA GLN A 167 5.21 0.34 16.40
C GLN A 167 5.26 0.47 17.93
N LEU A 168 4.67 -0.47 18.61
CA LEU A 168 4.92 -0.73 20.02
C LEU A 168 5.93 -1.86 20.12
N ASP A 169 6.97 -1.65 20.92
CA ASP A 169 7.85 -2.74 21.32
C ASP A 169 7.02 -3.71 22.18
N GLY A 170 6.97 -4.97 21.73
CA GLY A 170 6.31 -6.07 22.45
C GLY A 170 7.16 -6.56 23.63
#